data_12eb1d1d29a209871e21d184ad639b64
#
_entry.id   12eb1d1d29a209871e21d184ad639b64
#
_cell.length_a   1.000
_cell.length_b   1.000
_cell.length_c   1.000
_cell.angle_alpha   90.00
_cell.angle_beta   90.00
_cell.angle_gamma   90.00
#
_symmetry.space_group_name_H-M   'P 1'
#
loop_
_entity.id
_entity.type
_entity.pdbx_description
1 polymer ?
#
loop_
_entity_poly.entity_id
_entity_poly.type
_entity_poly.pdbx_seq_one_letter_code
_entity_poly.pdbx_strand_id
1 'polypeptide(L)'
;DAAIDGDLKAVITATRDKVQAKMATLHVADAITEVFTLFKRCNKYIDETMPWALAKDEAQQDRLAEVLYNLVESITIGANLLKSFMPETTDKILAQLYPANPEAGVRDFDDLATFGLRETGLKVTETPEILFARLDFEKDLKEKVEAIQEAQKKANGVTEYPQVEVKPEITFDDFEKVQFRVAKVLTCEAVKKTKLLKFELQIGDEKRTIVSGIQKYYKPEELIGKKLVVCTNLKPRKICGIESQGMIISAWDDKDNLSVLTLDKDIIEGAEIG
;
A
#
# COMPACT_ATOMS: atom_id res chain seq x y z
N ASP A 1 20.78 40.21 18.60
CA ASP A 1 19.90 41.35 18.25
C ASP A 1 18.57 41.17 19.00
N ALA A 2 18.31 42.02 19.99
CA ALA A 2 17.17 41.92 20.90
C ALA A 2 15.80 41.88 20.16
N ALA A 3 15.68 42.51 19.00
CA ALA A 3 14.44 42.52 18.21
C ALA A 3 14.16 41.17 17.58
N ILE A 4 15.15 40.53 16.93
CA ILE A 4 15.01 39.22 16.28
C ILE A 4 14.70 38.13 17.32
N ASP A 5 15.37 38.22 18.50
CA ASP A 5 15.13 37.28 19.62
C ASP A 5 13.73 37.47 20.21
N GLY A 6 13.30 38.76 20.36
CA GLY A 6 11.94 39.09 20.80
C GLY A 6 10.85 38.51 19.88
N ASP A 7 11.02 38.67 18.58
CA ASP A 7 10.10 38.11 17.58
C ASP A 7 10.02 36.60 17.62
N LEU A 8 11.18 35.91 17.80
CA LEU A 8 11.17 34.44 17.97
C LEU A 8 10.37 34.06 19.22
N LYS A 9 10.73 34.63 20.38
CA LYS A 9 10.11 34.34 21.69
C LYS A 9 8.60 34.57 21.65
N ALA A 10 8.15 35.67 21.03
CA ALA A 10 6.72 35.99 20.90
C ALA A 10 5.95 34.95 20.12
N VAL A 11 6.51 34.44 18.98
CA VAL A 11 5.88 33.38 18.21
C VAL A 11 5.83 32.10 19.02
N ILE A 12 6.93 31.72 19.67
CA ILE A 12 7.04 30.46 20.42
C ILE A 12 6.02 30.40 21.56
N THR A 13 5.98 31.45 22.40
CA THR A 13 5.09 31.50 23.57
C THR A 13 3.61 31.58 23.20
N ALA A 14 3.26 32.19 22.05
CA ALA A 14 1.89 32.26 21.57
C ALA A 14 1.38 30.93 20.93
N THR A 15 2.29 30.02 20.60
CA THR A 15 1.88 28.79 19.85
C THR A 15 1.02 27.86 20.69
N ARG A 16 1.28 27.74 22.00
CA ARG A 16 0.48 26.91 22.91
C ARG A 16 -1.00 27.27 22.85
N ASP A 17 -1.34 28.53 22.98
CA ASP A 17 -2.72 29.01 22.99
C ASP A 17 -3.41 28.80 21.62
N LYS A 18 -2.67 29.00 20.54
CA LYS A 18 -3.18 28.73 19.18
C LYS A 18 -3.51 27.25 18.99
N VAL A 19 -2.61 26.35 19.41
CA VAL A 19 -2.84 24.90 19.37
C VAL A 19 -4.07 24.53 20.19
N GLN A 20 -4.17 25.04 21.43
CA GLN A 20 -5.31 24.80 22.30
C GLN A 20 -6.65 25.27 21.68
N ALA A 21 -6.68 26.45 21.09
CA ALA A 21 -7.86 27.01 20.44
C ALA A 21 -8.33 26.15 19.25
N LYS A 22 -7.38 25.66 18.43
CA LYS A 22 -7.69 24.75 17.31
C LYS A 22 -8.18 23.38 17.79
N MET A 23 -7.55 22.83 18.81
CA MET A 23 -7.97 21.54 19.39
C MET A 23 -9.34 21.62 20.06
N ALA A 24 -9.67 22.73 20.72
CA ALA A 24 -10.99 22.94 21.35
C ALA A 24 -12.15 22.88 20.33
N THR A 25 -11.87 23.15 19.06
CA THR A 25 -12.84 23.09 17.95
C THR A 25 -12.61 21.90 17.02
N LEU A 26 -11.80 20.90 17.45
CA LEU A 26 -11.47 19.68 16.70
C LEU A 26 -10.78 19.92 15.34
N HIS A 27 -10.15 21.06 15.14
CA HIS A 27 -9.36 21.38 13.96
C HIS A 27 -7.92 20.83 14.09
N VAL A 28 -7.77 19.52 14.15
CA VAL A 28 -6.49 18.82 14.43
C VAL A 28 -5.40 19.17 13.41
N ALA A 29 -5.72 19.20 12.12
CA ALA A 29 -4.76 19.56 11.08
C ALA A 29 -4.23 20.98 11.21
N ASP A 30 -5.08 21.94 11.60
CA ASP A 30 -4.69 23.31 11.85
C ASP A 30 -3.80 23.41 13.11
N ALA A 31 -4.12 22.65 14.18
CA ALA A 31 -3.31 22.60 15.38
C ALA A 31 -1.88 22.10 15.09
N ILE A 32 -1.73 21.05 14.29
CA ILE A 32 -0.42 20.56 13.82
C ILE A 32 0.29 21.66 13.00
N THR A 33 -0.44 22.37 12.15
CA THR A 33 0.11 23.46 11.32
C THR A 33 0.67 24.60 12.17
N GLU A 34 0.04 24.94 13.30
CA GLU A 34 0.59 25.94 14.24
C GLU A 34 1.93 25.49 14.83
N VAL A 35 2.07 24.21 15.22
CA VAL A 35 3.35 23.66 15.69
C VAL A 35 4.42 23.75 14.61
N PHE A 36 4.11 23.36 13.37
CA PHE A 36 5.08 23.48 12.28
C PHE A 36 5.39 24.94 11.88
N THR A 37 4.49 25.87 12.16
CA THR A 37 4.77 27.33 12.01
C THR A 37 5.81 27.79 13.01
N LEU A 38 5.79 27.26 14.23
CA LEU A 38 6.87 27.48 15.22
C LEU A 38 8.22 27.00 14.65
N PHE A 39 8.32 25.79 14.13
CA PHE A 39 9.57 25.27 13.55
C PHE A 39 10.03 26.06 12.32
N LYS A 40 9.11 26.54 11.49
CA LYS A 40 9.45 27.45 10.38
C LYS A 40 10.04 28.76 10.89
N ARG A 41 9.55 29.31 12.02
CA ARG A 41 10.14 30.51 12.65
C ARG A 41 11.55 30.24 13.17
N CYS A 42 11.80 29.03 13.73
CA CYS A 42 13.15 28.62 14.14
C CYS A 42 14.10 28.58 12.94
N ASN A 43 13.68 27.98 11.80
CA ASN A 43 14.50 27.96 10.59
C ASN A 43 14.82 29.41 10.10
N LYS A 44 13.81 30.27 10.06
CA LYS A 44 14.04 31.68 9.70
C LYS A 44 15.01 32.38 10.67
N TYR A 45 14.93 32.09 11.97
CA TYR A 45 15.83 32.65 12.98
C TYR A 45 17.28 32.17 12.77
N ILE A 46 17.49 30.92 12.32
CA ILE A 46 18.82 30.44 11.95
C ILE A 46 19.37 31.22 10.76
N ASP A 47 18.56 31.50 9.75
CA ASP A 47 18.98 32.29 8.57
C ASP A 47 19.30 33.75 8.94
N GLU A 48 18.51 34.35 9.86
CA GLU A 48 18.68 35.72 10.32
C GLU A 48 19.93 35.91 11.21
N THR A 49 20.24 34.91 12.04
CA THR A 49 21.32 34.98 13.03
C THR A 49 22.64 34.39 12.55
N MET A 50 22.60 33.55 11.52
CA MET A 50 23.76 32.89 10.90
C MET A 50 24.75 32.31 11.94
N PRO A 51 24.36 31.32 12.78
CA PRO A 51 25.20 30.80 13.86
C PRO A 51 26.54 30.24 13.37
N TRP A 52 26.64 29.77 12.15
CA TRP A 52 27.89 29.32 11.51
C TRP A 52 28.87 30.46 11.25
N ALA A 53 28.39 31.72 11.12
CA ALA A 53 29.25 32.89 11.00
C ALA A 53 29.70 33.33 12.39
N LEU A 54 28.79 33.34 13.37
CA LEU A 54 29.12 33.65 14.78
C LEU A 54 30.18 32.69 15.36
N ALA A 55 30.10 31.41 14.99
CA ALA A 55 31.04 30.38 15.45
C ALA A 55 32.51 30.61 14.99
N LYS A 56 32.71 31.40 13.95
CA LYS A 56 34.06 31.73 13.42
C LYS A 56 34.71 32.96 14.09
N ASP A 57 33.96 33.69 14.89
CA ASP A 57 34.41 34.93 15.55
C ASP A 57 34.46 34.72 17.06
N GLU A 58 35.66 34.74 17.62
CA GLU A 58 35.86 34.59 19.07
C GLU A 58 35.15 35.67 19.90
N ALA A 59 34.96 36.86 19.34
CA ALA A 59 34.27 37.97 20.03
C ALA A 59 32.74 37.77 20.07
N GLN A 60 32.19 36.83 19.30
CA GLN A 60 30.75 36.60 19.19
C GLN A 60 30.27 35.31 19.89
N GLN A 61 31.12 34.68 20.70
CA GLN A 61 30.78 33.41 21.35
C GLN A 61 29.58 33.53 22.31
N ASP A 62 29.46 34.64 23.04
CA ASP A 62 28.30 34.87 23.92
C ASP A 62 27.01 35.00 23.11
N ARG A 63 27.07 35.67 21.96
CA ARG A 63 25.94 35.79 21.05
C ARG A 63 25.57 34.43 20.44
N LEU A 64 26.55 33.64 20.05
CA LEU A 64 26.34 32.28 19.57
C LEU A 64 25.63 31.41 20.62
N ALA A 65 26.10 31.48 21.88
CA ALA A 65 25.50 30.74 22.98
C ALA A 65 24.03 31.13 23.20
N GLU A 66 23.70 32.42 23.14
CA GLU A 66 22.33 32.92 23.24
C GLU A 66 21.45 32.40 22.08
N VAL A 67 21.95 32.48 20.84
CA VAL A 67 21.22 32.00 19.65
C VAL A 67 20.93 30.50 19.75
N LEU A 68 21.93 29.71 20.12
CA LEU A 68 21.77 28.27 20.29
C LEU A 68 20.80 27.91 21.41
N TYR A 69 20.89 28.63 22.55
CA TYR A 69 19.94 28.46 23.64
C TYR A 69 18.51 28.76 23.22
N ASN A 70 18.27 29.87 22.52
CA ASN A 70 16.96 30.25 22.03
C ASN A 70 16.38 29.20 21.07
N LEU A 71 17.20 28.61 20.20
CA LEU A 71 16.78 27.54 19.30
C LEU A 71 16.42 26.26 20.04
N VAL A 72 17.28 25.79 20.94
CA VAL A 72 17.02 24.55 21.69
C VAL A 72 15.79 24.70 22.57
N GLU A 73 15.59 25.82 23.23
CA GLU A 73 14.40 26.12 24.02
C GLU A 73 13.13 26.12 23.15
N SER A 74 13.19 26.77 21.99
CA SER A 74 12.07 26.77 21.02
C SER A 74 11.70 25.37 20.52
N ILE A 75 12.72 24.56 20.21
CA ILE A 75 12.49 23.17 19.73
C ILE A 75 11.92 22.34 20.89
N THR A 76 12.36 22.52 22.12
CA THR A 76 11.82 21.83 23.30
C THR A 76 10.32 22.11 23.46
N ILE A 77 9.90 23.37 23.37
CA ILE A 77 8.48 23.76 23.44
C ILE A 77 7.72 23.16 22.29
N GLY A 78 8.22 23.27 21.05
CA GLY A 78 7.58 22.71 19.87
C GLY A 78 7.45 21.18 19.93
N ALA A 79 8.46 20.47 20.44
CA ALA A 79 8.43 19.03 20.62
C ALA A 79 7.34 18.60 21.61
N ASN A 80 7.22 19.28 22.75
CA ASN A 80 6.18 18.98 23.73
C ASN A 80 4.77 19.25 23.17
N LEU A 81 4.56 20.32 22.39
CA LEU A 81 3.30 20.57 21.67
C LEU A 81 3.00 19.49 20.61
N LEU A 82 4.04 18.90 20.02
CA LEU A 82 3.91 17.84 19.03
C LEU A 82 3.60 16.48 19.66
N LYS A 83 3.80 16.29 20.96
CA LYS A 83 3.70 14.99 21.65
C LYS A 83 2.35 14.31 21.47
N SER A 84 1.25 15.07 21.49
CA SER A 84 -0.10 14.52 21.28
C SER A 84 -0.36 14.02 19.85
N PHE A 85 0.45 14.43 18.89
CA PHE A 85 0.30 14.06 17.47
C PHE A 85 1.34 13.04 17.03
N MET A 86 2.56 13.16 17.54
CA MET A 86 3.72 12.35 17.14
C MET A 86 4.55 11.94 18.37
N PRO A 87 4.03 11.08 19.27
CA PRO A 87 4.67 10.77 20.54
C PRO A 87 6.08 10.20 20.38
N GLU A 88 6.26 9.18 19.52
CA GLU A 88 7.58 8.56 19.32
C GLU A 88 8.61 9.53 18.73
N THR A 89 8.20 10.43 17.84
CA THR A 89 9.09 11.47 17.28
C THR A 89 9.48 12.47 18.34
N THR A 90 8.54 12.87 19.19
CA THR A 90 8.80 13.77 20.32
C THR A 90 9.83 13.19 21.28
N ASP A 91 9.67 11.91 21.66
CA ASP A 91 10.62 11.25 22.55
C ASP A 91 12.03 11.21 21.95
N LYS A 92 12.15 10.97 20.64
CA LYS A 92 13.43 11.04 19.91
C LYS A 92 14.01 12.45 19.88
N ILE A 93 13.19 13.51 19.69
CA ILE A 93 13.64 14.90 19.73
C ILE A 93 14.19 15.22 21.12
N LEU A 94 13.44 14.91 22.18
CA LEU A 94 13.86 15.18 23.55
C LEU A 94 15.12 14.39 23.92
N ALA A 95 15.26 13.15 23.48
CA ALA A 95 16.49 12.36 23.68
C ALA A 95 17.72 13.00 23.02
N GLN A 96 17.56 13.64 21.87
CA GLN A 96 18.66 14.35 21.22
C GLN A 96 19.00 15.70 21.88
N LEU A 97 18.00 16.41 22.40
CA LEU A 97 18.19 17.68 23.10
C LEU A 97 18.68 17.52 24.55
N TYR A 98 18.32 16.42 25.20
CA TYR A 98 18.63 16.10 26.60
C TYR A 98 19.20 14.67 26.72
N PRO A 99 20.37 14.38 26.10
CA PRO A 99 20.88 12.99 26.03
C PRO A 99 21.19 12.36 27.39
N ALA A 100 21.52 13.17 28.39
CA ALA A 100 21.78 12.67 29.75
C ALA A 100 20.50 12.33 30.52
N ASN A 101 19.42 13.04 30.28
CA ASN A 101 18.11 12.84 30.93
C ASN A 101 16.99 13.42 30.04
N PRO A 102 16.39 12.61 29.13
CA PRO A 102 15.32 13.06 28.26
C PRO A 102 14.08 13.62 28.99
N GLU A 103 13.78 13.09 30.16
CA GLU A 103 12.67 13.56 31.01
C GLU A 103 12.80 15.01 31.45
N ALA A 104 14.02 15.54 31.55
CA ALA A 104 14.23 16.97 31.85
C ALA A 104 13.72 17.91 30.74
N GLY A 105 13.45 17.38 29.53
CA GLY A 105 12.85 18.12 28.43
C GLY A 105 11.32 18.04 28.40
N VAL A 106 10.71 17.15 29.17
CA VAL A 106 9.24 17.03 29.24
C VAL A 106 8.68 18.19 30.07
N ARG A 107 7.63 18.83 29.57
CA ARG A 107 6.99 19.99 30.23
C ARG A 107 5.49 19.78 30.31
N ASP A 108 4.90 20.32 31.34
CA ASP A 108 3.46 20.46 31.46
C ASP A 108 2.92 21.45 30.42
N PHE A 109 1.66 21.22 30.01
CA PHE A 109 1.07 22.05 28.96
C PHE A 109 1.04 23.54 29.28
N ASP A 110 0.87 23.90 30.55
CA ASP A 110 0.83 25.30 30.98
C ASP A 110 2.19 25.96 30.86
N ASP A 111 3.28 25.23 31.06
CA ASP A 111 4.65 25.72 30.96
C ASP A 111 5.07 26.02 29.51
N LEU A 112 4.34 25.46 28.53
CA LEU A 112 4.67 25.67 27.10
C LEU A 112 4.39 27.09 26.59
N ALA A 113 3.75 27.95 27.39
CA ALA A 113 3.62 29.36 27.12
C ALA A 113 4.78 30.18 27.71
N THR A 114 5.69 29.54 28.47
CA THR A 114 6.80 30.18 29.14
C THR A 114 8.11 29.87 28.42
N PHE A 115 8.87 30.88 28.08
CA PHE A 115 10.18 30.75 27.46
C PHE A 115 11.29 30.86 28.51
N GLY A 116 12.36 30.07 28.39
CA GLY A 116 13.54 30.16 29.23
C GLY A 116 13.55 29.23 30.44
N LEU A 117 12.84 28.13 30.38
CA LEU A 117 12.81 27.11 31.44
C LEU A 117 13.95 26.10 31.35
N ARG A 118 14.67 26.05 30.22
CA ARG A 118 15.81 25.14 30.07
C ARG A 118 16.98 25.61 30.93
N GLU A 119 17.57 24.71 31.69
CA GLU A 119 18.82 24.97 32.41
C GLU A 119 19.96 25.26 31.41
N THR A 120 20.86 26.14 31.80
CA THR A 120 22.06 26.45 31.01
C THR A 120 23.14 25.39 31.21
N GLY A 121 24.08 25.30 30.24
CA GLY A 121 25.20 24.34 30.31
C GLY A 121 24.88 22.90 29.92
N LEU A 122 23.64 22.59 29.58
CA LEU A 122 23.26 21.26 29.09
C LEU A 122 23.72 21.05 27.63
N LYS A 123 24.37 19.93 27.38
CA LYS A 123 24.80 19.52 26.03
C LYS A 123 23.65 18.84 25.27
N VAL A 124 23.65 18.99 23.96
CA VAL A 124 22.84 18.20 23.03
C VAL A 124 23.64 16.97 22.53
N THR A 125 22.98 16.05 21.86
CA THR A 125 23.67 14.87 21.29
C THR A 125 24.74 15.28 20.27
N GLU A 126 25.86 14.55 20.27
CA GLU A 126 26.93 14.72 19.28
C GLU A 126 26.63 13.98 17.97
N THR A 127 25.72 13.00 18.00
CA THR A 127 25.32 12.16 16.87
C THR A 127 23.82 12.26 16.62
N PRO A 128 23.34 13.34 15.97
CA PRO A 128 21.91 13.52 15.73
C PRO A 128 21.36 12.52 14.68
N GLU A 129 20.21 11.94 14.98
CA GLU A 129 19.43 11.14 14.04
C GLU A 129 18.57 12.05 13.16
N ILE A 130 18.48 11.77 11.87
CA ILE A 130 17.56 12.45 10.96
C ILE A 130 16.16 11.90 11.19
N LEU A 131 15.30 12.68 11.86
CA LEU A 131 13.93 12.24 12.23
C LEU A 131 12.92 12.38 11.09
N PHE A 132 13.12 13.33 10.19
CA PHE A 132 12.24 13.62 9.06
C PHE A 132 13.00 13.50 7.75
N ALA A 133 13.23 12.25 7.31
CA ALA A 133 13.80 11.98 6.00
C ALA A 133 12.80 12.30 4.89
N ARG A 134 13.29 12.82 3.75
CA ARG A 134 12.46 12.96 2.56
C ARG A 134 12.20 11.57 1.98
N LEU A 135 10.92 11.16 1.95
CA LEU A 135 10.51 9.89 1.38
C LEU A 135 10.34 10.03 -0.14
N ASP A 136 10.85 9.06 -0.88
CA ASP A 136 10.59 8.89 -2.31
C ASP A 136 9.41 7.93 -2.46
N PHE A 137 8.34 8.39 -3.14
CA PHE A 137 7.13 7.58 -3.27
C PHE A 137 7.39 6.24 -3.95
N GLU A 138 8.12 6.25 -5.07
CA GLU A 138 8.38 5.03 -5.85
C GLU A 138 9.26 4.03 -5.11
N LYS A 139 10.24 4.51 -4.31
CA LYS A 139 11.19 3.63 -3.61
C LYS A 139 10.73 3.20 -2.23
N ASP A 140 10.10 4.12 -1.48
CA ASP A 140 9.90 3.93 -0.05
C ASP A 140 8.44 3.63 0.33
N LEU A 141 7.48 4.04 -0.51
CA LEU A 141 6.07 4.05 -0.16
C LEU A 141 5.18 3.20 -1.08
N LYS A 142 5.53 3.01 -2.34
CA LYS A 142 4.66 2.39 -3.34
C LYS A 142 4.14 1.02 -2.90
N GLU A 143 5.02 0.09 -2.55
CA GLU A 143 4.63 -1.25 -2.10
C GLU A 143 3.74 -1.22 -0.84
N LYS A 144 4.03 -0.29 0.08
CA LYS A 144 3.23 -0.16 1.32
C LYS A 144 1.84 0.40 1.04
N VAL A 145 1.73 1.37 0.14
CA VAL A 145 0.45 1.97 -0.26
C VAL A 145 -0.40 0.94 -1.01
N GLU A 146 0.19 0.19 -1.94
CA GLU A 146 -0.50 -0.89 -2.66
C GLU A 146 -1.00 -1.98 -1.70
N ALA A 147 -0.17 -2.41 -0.75
CA ALA A 147 -0.57 -3.38 0.26
C ALA A 147 -1.72 -2.89 1.17
N ILE A 148 -1.71 -1.61 1.57
CA ILE A 148 -2.79 -1.00 2.35
C ILE A 148 -4.07 -0.93 1.52
N GLN A 149 -3.99 -0.52 0.25
CA GLN A 149 -5.15 -0.45 -0.64
C GLN A 149 -5.77 -1.83 -0.88
N GLU A 150 -4.95 -2.86 -1.08
CA GLU A 150 -5.43 -4.24 -1.20
C GLU A 150 -6.11 -4.74 0.08
N ALA A 151 -5.52 -4.44 1.24
CA ALA A 151 -6.11 -4.80 2.53
C ALA A 151 -7.45 -4.09 2.75
N GLN A 152 -7.56 -2.81 2.39
CA GLN A 152 -8.80 -2.04 2.47
C GLN A 152 -9.87 -2.56 1.49
N LYS A 153 -9.50 -2.89 0.24
CA LYS A 153 -10.42 -3.51 -0.72
C LYS A 153 -10.98 -4.83 -0.21
N LYS A 154 -10.13 -5.68 0.37
CA LYS A 154 -10.56 -6.96 0.99
C LYS A 154 -11.49 -6.73 2.20
N ALA A 155 -11.17 -5.78 3.07
CA ALA A 155 -11.99 -5.44 4.25
C ALA A 155 -13.36 -4.86 3.88
N ASN A 156 -13.42 -4.06 2.82
CA ASN A 156 -14.66 -3.44 2.34
C ASN A 156 -15.49 -4.37 1.44
N GLY A 157 -15.07 -5.61 1.22
CA GLY A 157 -15.79 -6.58 0.36
C GLY A 157 -15.86 -6.13 -1.11
N VAL A 158 -14.98 -5.27 -1.57
CA VAL A 158 -14.92 -4.86 -2.98
C VAL A 158 -14.41 -6.02 -3.81
N THR A 159 -15.31 -6.63 -4.56
CA THR A 159 -14.96 -7.66 -5.55
C THR A 159 -14.53 -6.97 -6.83
N GLU A 160 -13.28 -7.13 -7.22
CA GLU A 160 -12.81 -6.73 -8.56
C GLU A 160 -13.24 -7.80 -9.56
N TYR A 161 -14.09 -7.41 -10.49
CA TYR A 161 -14.49 -8.28 -11.57
C TYR A 161 -13.44 -8.25 -12.70
N PRO A 162 -13.14 -9.40 -13.35
CA PRO A 162 -12.22 -9.44 -14.47
C PRO A 162 -12.72 -8.53 -15.61
N GLN A 163 -11.81 -7.78 -16.22
CA GLN A 163 -12.13 -6.97 -17.39
C GLN A 163 -12.20 -7.87 -18.62
N VAL A 164 -13.40 -8.07 -19.13
CA VAL A 164 -13.64 -8.90 -20.32
C VAL A 164 -13.95 -8.00 -21.51
N GLU A 165 -13.26 -8.23 -22.63
CA GLU A 165 -13.59 -7.57 -23.89
C GLU A 165 -15.01 -7.92 -24.32
N VAL A 166 -15.87 -6.93 -24.44
CA VAL A 166 -17.26 -7.10 -24.88
C VAL A 166 -17.27 -7.38 -26.38
N LYS A 167 -17.72 -8.56 -26.77
CA LYS A 167 -17.89 -8.91 -28.18
C LYS A 167 -19.19 -8.32 -28.75
N PRO A 168 -19.27 -8.16 -30.09
CA PRO A 168 -20.51 -7.76 -30.74
C PRO A 168 -21.67 -8.69 -30.41
N GLU A 169 -22.88 -8.13 -30.40
CA GLU A 169 -24.11 -8.90 -30.26
C GLU A 169 -24.27 -9.90 -31.44
N ILE A 170 -24.77 -11.08 -31.14
CA ILE A 170 -25.12 -12.10 -32.12
C ILE A 170 -26.62 -12.41 -32.07
N THR A 171 -27.18 -12.95 -33.14
CA THR A 171 -28.57 -13.40 -33.16
C THR A 171 -28.70 -14.74 -32.45
N PHE A 172 -29.92 -15.11 -32.07
CA PHE A 172 -30.22 -16.45 -31.54
C PHE A 172 -29.84 -17.55 -32.56
N ASP A 173 -30.12 -17.35 -33.84
CA ASP A 173 -29.76 -18.27 -34.93
C ASP A 173 -28.22 -18.44 -35.05
N ASP A 174 -27.43 -17.44 -34.67
CA ASP A 174 -25.98 -17.59 -34.63
C ASP A 174 -25.52 -18.42 -33.43
N PHE A 175 -26.19 -18.29 -32.29
CA PHE A 175 -25.93 -19.11 -31.13
C PHE A 175 -26.31 -20.57 -31.35
N GLU A 176 -27.44 -20.86 -31.96
CA GLU A 176 -27.91 -22.23 -32.29
C GLU A 176 -26.93 -23.00 -33.20
N LYS A 177 -26.07 -22.31 -33.95
CA LYS A 177 -25.01 -22.94 -34.74
C LYS A 177 -23.93 -23.61 -33.90
N VAL A 178 -23.84 -23.29 -32.60
CA VAL A 178 -22.84 -23.88 -31.69
C VAL A 178 -23.50 -24.98 -30.87
N GLN A 179 -22.99 -26.22 -30.97
CA GLN A 179 -23.51 -27.34 -30.21
C GLN A 179 -22.64 -27.68 -29.01
N PHE A 180 -23.21 -27.58 -27.82
CA PHE A 180 -22.60 -28.03 -26.57
C PHE A 180 -23.24 -29.37 -26.13
N ARG A 181 -22.42 -30.30 -25.66
CA ARG A 181 -22.87 -31.57 -25.13
C ARG A 181 -22.12 -31.98 -23.86
N VAL A 182 -22.75 -32.81 -23.06
CA VAL A 182 -22.13 -33.45 -21.89
C VAL A 182 -21.18 -34.54 -22.35
N ALA A 183 -19.93 -34.48 -21.88
CA ALA A 183 -18.89 -35.46 -22.19
C ALA A 183 -18.29 -36.04 -20.91
N LYS A 184 -18.20 -37.38 -20.82
CA LYS A 184 -17.52 -38.05 -19.71
C LYS A 184 -16.08 -38.35 -20.08
N VAL A 185 -15.16 -37.96 -19.19
CA VAL A 185 -13.72 -38.21 -19.36
C VAL A 185 -13.42 -39.68 -19.11
N LEU A 186 -13.02 -40.42 -20.14
CA LEU A 186 -12.60 -41.81 -20.04
C LEU A 186 -11.12 -41.90 -19.66
N THR A 187 -10.27 -41.19 -20.39
CA THR A 187 -8.83 -41.09 -20.14
C THR A 187 -8.36 -39.67 -20.28
N CYS A 188 -7.30 -39.31 -19.54
CA CYS A 188 -6.61 -38.04 -19.63
C CYS A 188 -5.10 -38.30 -19.51
N GLU A 189 -4.32 -37.76 -20.44
CA GLU A 189 -2.87 -37.97 -20.49
C GLU A 189 -2.13 -36.66 -20.81
N ALA A 190 -1.00 -36.46 -20.18
CA ALA A 190 -0.13 -35.32 -20.49
C ALA A 190 0.61 -35.55 -21.82
N VAL A 191 0.55 -34.56 -22.72
CA VAL A 191 1.29 -34.60 -23.98
C VAL A 191 2.75 -34.19 -23.75
N LYS A 192 3.69 -35.12 -24.00
CA LYS A 192 5.12 -34.93 -23.74
C LYS A 192 5.67 -33.63 -24.37
N LYS A 193 6.49 -32.90 -23.61
CA LYS A 193 7.12 -31.65 -24.02
C LYS A 193 6.16 -30.48 -24.37
N THR A 194 4.93 -30.53 -23.87
CA THR A 194 3.94 -29.47 -24.08
C THR A 194 3.23 -29.16 -22.77
N LYS A 195 2.36 -28.15 -22.77
CA LYS A 195 1.45 -27.81 -21.65
C LYS A 195 0.02 -28.30 -21.90
N LEU A 196 -0.11 -29.39 -22.68
CA LEU A 196 -1.40 -29.91 -23.18
C LEU A 196 -1.76 -31.21 -22.48
N LEU A 197 -3.07 -31.37 -22.25
CA LEU A 197 -3.69 -32.64 -21.88
C LEU A 197 -4.47 -33.20 -23.10
N LYS A 198 -4.28 -34.48 -23.36
CA LYS A 198 -5.07 -35.26 -24.34
C LYS A 198 -6.15 -36.01 -23.57
N PHE A 199 -7.37 -35.89 -24.04
CA PHE A 199 -8.56 -36.52 -23.49
C PHE A 199 -9.14 -37.52 -24.47
N GLU A 200 -9.62 -38.63 -23.94
CA GLU A 200 -10.60 -39.50 -24.62
C GLU A 200 -11.93 -39.35 -23.88
N LEU A 201 -12.94 -38.86 -24.59
CA LEU A 201 -14.25 -38.49 -24.04
C LEU A 201 -15.35 -39.38 -24.61
N GLN A 202 -16.27 -39.83 -23.76
CA GLN A 202 -17.54 -40.47 -24.18
C GLN A 202 -18.61 -39.38 -24.32
N ILE A 203 -19.27 -39.30 -25.47
CA ILE A 203 -20.33 -38.34 -25.79
C ILE A 203 -21.48 -39.13 -26.43
N GLY A 204 -22.43 -39.61 -25.62
CA GLY A 204 -23.43 -40.58 -26.08
C GLY A 204 -22.76 -41.88 -26.55
N ASP A 205 -23.05 -42.33 -27.76
CA ASP A 205 -22.50 -43.56 -28.33
C ASP A 205 -21.11 -43.38 -28.98
N GLU A 206 -20.60 -42.15 -29.07
CA GLU A 206 -19.33 -41.88 -29.73
C GLU A 206 -18.19 -41.54 -28.74
N LYS A 207 -16.97 -41.88 -29.17
CA LYS A 207 -15.75 -41.44 -28.47
C LYS A 207 -15.04 -40.40 -29.30
N ARG A 208 -14.54 -39.35 -28.62
CA ARG A 208 -13.76 -38.29 -29.25
C ARG A 208 -12.47 -38.02 -28.53
N THR A 209 -11.43 -37.73 -29.30
CA THR A 209 -10.19 -37.22 -28.77
C THR A 209 -10.24 -35.68 -28.77
N ILE A 210 -9.93 -35.06 -27.63
CA ILE A 210 -9.81 -33.61 -27.50
C ILE A 210 -8.48 -33.26 -26.82
N VAL A 211 -7.85 -32.20 -27.29
CA VAL A 211 -6.61 -31.67 -26.72
C VAL A 211 -6.88 -30.27 -26.14
N SER A 212 -6.47 -30.05 -24.88
CA SER A 212 -6.68 -28.78 -24.19
C SER A 212 -5.43 -28.31 -23.46
N GLY A 213 -5.22 -26.98 -23.39
CA GLY A 213 -4.07 -26.31 -22.80
C GLY A 213 -4.14 -26.14 -21.28
N ILE A 214 -4.81 -27.03 -20.55
CA ILE A 214 -5.12 -26.86 -19.12
C ILE A 214 -4.19 -27.65 -18.17
N GLN A 215 -3.08 -28.20 -18.66
CA GLN A 215 -2.13 -28.98 -17.86
C GLN A 215 -1.52 -28.18 -16.70
N LYS A 216 -1.46 -26.85 -16.80
CA LYS A 216 -0.99 -25.99 -15.71
C LYS A 216 -1.92 -26.02 -14.48
N TYR A 217 -3.22 -26.26 -14.71
CA TYR A 217 -4.28 -26.11 -13.70
C TYR A 217 -4.81 -27.44 -13.19
N TYR A 218 -4.66 -28.54 -13.96
CA TYR A 218 -5.19 -29.86 -13.62
C TYR A 218 -4.18 -30.97 -13.87
N LYS A 219 -4.12 -31.91 -12.93
CA LYS A 219 -3.48 -33.20 -13.16
C LYS A 219 -4.45 -34.13 -13.89
N PRO A 220 -3.95 -35.03 -14.77
CA PRO A 220 -4.79 -35.98 -15.51
C PRO A 220 -5.79 -36.75 -14.64
N GLU A 221 -5.33 -37.22 -13.47
CA GLU A 221 -6.09 -38.07 -12.55
C GLU A 221 -7.31 -37.35 -11.95
N GLU A 222 -7.23 -36.01 -11.82
CA GLU A 222 -8.30 -35.19 -11.24
C GLU A 222 -9.51 -35.06 -12.19
N LEU A 223 -9.31 -35.34 -13.47
CA LEU A 223 -10.32 -35.14 -14.52
C LEU A 223 -10.98 -36.45 -14.98
N ILE A 224 -10.34 -37.60 -14.79
CA ILE A 224 -10.89 -38.89 -15.18
C ILE A 224 -12.21 -39.16 -14.44
N GLY A 225 -13.24 -39.58 -15.19
CA GLY A 225 -14.58 -39.86 -14.68
C GLY A 225 -15.48 -38.62 -14.54
N LYS A 226 -14.95 -37.41 -14.62
CA LYS A 226 -15.77 -36.17 -14.58
C LYS A 226 -16.58 -36.00 -15.84
N LYS A 227 -17.75 -35.37 -15.72
CA LYS A 227 -18.58 -34.91 -16.83
C LYS A 227 -18.31 -33.42 -17.08
N LEU A 228 -17.93 -33.11 -18.32
CA LEU A 228 -17.53 -31.80 -18.76
C LEU A 228 -18.46 -31.28 -19.85
N VAL A 229 -18.52 -29.96 -19.99
CA VAL A 229 -19.16 -29.27 -21.10
C VAL A 229 -18.20 -29.18 -22.27
N VAL A 230 -18.62 -29.68 -23.44
CA VAL A 230 -17.78 -29.71 -24.64
C VAL A 230 -18.53 -29.14 -25.86
N CYS A 231 -17.88 -28.27 -26.61
CA CYS A 231 -18.35 -27.89 -27.96
C CYS A 231 -17.98 -28.97 -28.95
N THR A 232 -19.01 -29.59 -29.57
CA THR A 232 -18.88 -30.82 -30.35
C THR A 232 -18.88 -30.63 -31.87
N ASN A 233 -19.38 -29.51 -32.38
CA ASN A 233 -19.51 -29.27 -33.82
C ASN A 233 -18.42 -28.36 -34.40
N LEU A 234 -17.29 -28.20 -33.71
CA LEU A 234 -16.11 -27.56 -34.26
C LEU A 234 -15.41 -28.49 -35.29
N LYS A 235 -14.91 -27.91 -36.36
CA LYS A 235 -14.07 -28.66 -37.32
C LYS A 235 -12.84 -29.23 -36.61
N PRO A 236 -12.51 -30.53 -36.80
CA PRO A 236 -11.33 -31.13 -36.22
C PRO A 236 -10.04 -30.34 -36.58
N ARG A 237 -9.15 -30.21 -35.61
CA ARG A 237 -7.88 -29.50 -35.77
C ARG A 237 -6.71 -30.30 -35.20
N LYS A 238 -5.60 -30.37 -35.94
CA LYS A 238 -4.37 -30.98 -35.42
C LYS A 238 -3.66 -30.02 -34.47
N ILE A 239 -3.43 -30.47 -33.24
CA ILE A 239 -2.71 -29.76 -32.19
C ILE A 239 -1.55 -30.65 -31.73
N CYS A 240 -0.32 -30.20 -31.93
CA CYS A 240 0.90 -31.00 -31.66
C CYS A 240 0.84 -32.43 -32.23
N GLY A 241 0.30 -32.59 -33.46
CA GLY A 241 0.20 -33.90 -34.16
C GLY A 241 -1.01 -34.72 -33.77
N ILE A 242 -1.81 -34.34 -32.79
CA ILE A 242 -3.01 -35.03 -32.34
C ILE A 242 -4.23 -34.31 -32.91
N GLU A 243 -5.16 -35.03 -33.49
CA GLU A 243 -6.43 -34.48 -33.99
C GLU A 243 -7.39 -34.24 -32.82
N SER A 244 -7.74 -32.95 -32.57
CA SER A 244 -8.73 -32.54 -31.58
C SER A 244 -10.10 -32.39 -32.27
N GLN A 245 -11.11 -33.09 -31.76
CA GLN A 245 -12.46 -33.20 -32.35
C GLN A 245 -13.50 -32.46 -31.50
N GLY A 246 -13.16 -31.26 -31.05
CA GLY A 246 -14.00 -30.39 -30.22
C GLY A 246 -13.19 -29.54 -29.24
N MET A 247 -13.88 -28.91 -28.33
CA MET A 247 -13.26 -28.01 -27.33
C MET A 247 -13.93 -28.17 -25.96
N ILE A 248 -13.14 -28.42 -24.92
CA ILE A 248 -13.61 -28.36 -23.53
C ILE A 248 -13.83 -26.91 -23.14
N ILE A 249 -14.97 -26.60 -22.54
CA ILE A 249 -15.33 -25.28 -22.11
C ILE A 249 -14.80 -25.04 -20.68
N SER A 250 -14.16 -23.91 -20.48
CA SER A 250 -13.60 -23.51 -19.19
C SER A 250 -13.83 -22.02 -18.95
N ALA A 251 -13.96 -21.64 -17.69
CA ALA A 251 -13.90 -20.25 -17.22
C ALA A 251 -12.48 -19.95 -16.74
N TRP A 252 -12.03 -18.74 -16.96
CA TRP A 252 -10.74 -18.24 -16.46
C TRP A 252 -10.85 -16.77 -16.07
N ASP A 253 -10.02 -16.36 -15.15
CA ASP A 253 -9.94 -14.97 -14.68
C ASP A 253 -8.57 -14.36 -14.99
N ASP A 254 -8.44 -13.06 -14.71
CA ASP A 254 -7.21 -12.28 -14.89
C ASP A 254 -6.12 -12.61 -13.83
N LYS A 255 -6.47 -13.41 -12.82
CA LYS A 255 -5.55 -13.86 -11.75
C LYS A 255 -4.91 -15.21 -12.01
N ASP A 256 -4.97 -15.67 -13.27
CA ASP A 256 -4.42 -16.95 -13.70
C ASP A 256 -5.09 -18.16 -13.04
N ASN A 257 -6.38 -18.06 -12.70
CA ASN A 257 -7.21 -19.19 -12.31
C ASN A 257 -8.00 -19.70 -13.49
N LEU A 258 -8.13 -21.03 -13.61
CA LEU A 258 -8.95 -21.68 -14.63
C LEU A 258 -9.76 -22.80 -14.02
N SER A 259 -11.06 -22.88 -14.39
CA SER A 259 -11.94 -23.98 -14.01
C SER A 259 -12.64 -24.53 -15.24
N VAL A 260 -12.62 -25.86 -15.42
CA VAL A 260 -13.46 -26.52 -16.42
C VAL A 260 -14.91 -26.45 -15.98
N LEU A 261 -15.85 -26.30 -16.96
CA LEU A 261 -17.27 -26.31 -16.67
C LEU A 261 -17.72 -27.75 -16.45
N THR A 262 -18.33 -27.99 -15.29
CA THR A 262 -18.94 -29.26 -14.88
C THR A 262 -20.43 -29.07 -14.62
N LEU A 263 -21.15 -30.15 -14.44
CA LEU A 263 -22.60 -30.15 -14.18
C LEU A 263 -22.87 -30.30 -12.69
N ASP A 264 -23.82 -29.55 -12.16
CA ASP A 264 -24.25 -29.63 -10.75
C ASP A 264 -25.01 -30.95 -10.47
N LYS A 265 -25.74 -31.43 -11.45
CA LYS A 265 -26.50 -32.69 -11.36
C LYS A 265 -25.92 -33.73 -12.31
N ASP A 266 -26.15 -35.00 -11.99
CA ASP A 266 -25.74 -36.09 -12.85
C ASP A 266 -26.68 -36.18 -14.06
N ILE A 267 -26.19 -35.77 -15.22
CA ILE A 267 -26.85 -35.84 -16.52
C ILE A 267 -26.09 -36.85 -17.38
N ILE A 268 -26.82 -37.63 -18.18
CA ILE A 268 -26.21 -38.63 -19.06
C ILE A 268 -25.25 -37.97 -20.06
N GLU A 269 -24.12 -38.63 -20.31
CA GLU A 269 -23.18 -38.25 -21.39
C GLU A 269 -23.84 -38.27 -22.76
N GLY A 270 -23.60 -37.23 -23.54
CA GLY A 270 -24.22 -37.00 -24.83
C GLY A 270 -25.46 -36.11 -24.80
N ALA A 271 -25.99 -35.79 -23.60
CA ALA A 271 -27.09 -34.83 -23.50
C ALA A 271 -26.67 -33.45 -24.06
N GLU A 272 -27.60 -32.79 -24.72
CA GLU A 272 -27.43 -31.45 -25.27
C GLU A 272 -27.53 -30.40 -24.19
N ILE A 273 -26.75 -29.34 -24.35
CA ILE A 273 -26.72 -28.16 -23.48
C ILE A 273 -27.14 -26.97 -24.33
N GLY A 274 -28.24 -26.32 -23.94
CA GLY A 274 -28.82 -25.16 -24.60
C GLY A 274 -29.41 -24.16 -23.63
#